data_043cc85b2b3e2e41238051bcd39e9de2
#
_entry.id   043cc85b2b3e2e41238051bcd39e9de2
#
_cell.length_a   1.000
_cell.length_b   1.000
_cell.length_c   1.000
_cell.angle_alpha   90.00
_cell.angle_beta   90.00
_cell.angle_gamma   90.00
#
_symmetry.space_group_name_H-M   'P 1'
#
loop_
_entity.id
_entity.type
_entity.pdbx_description
1 polymer ?
#
loop_
_entity_poly.entity_id
_entity_poly.type
_entity_poly.pdbx_seq_one_letter_code
_entity_poly.pdbx_strand_id
1 'polypeptide(L)'
;LERSLMISIGMVGAGQFAPQFAKLFKLHPDVDRVFVTDLVDDRATELVETQHLDGTFDDFDAVLASDVDAVAIFTQRWTHGPLVVEALRAGKHVYSAVPMAISVEEISAIIEAVRETGLTYMMGETSYYNPATVFARGKVAEGAFGRVFYAEGDYVHDMDLGFYAAYQFSGGDEWKRTASYPPMLYPTHSVGGVLGAIPGHAVSVSCIGVKDDRGDGVFDKEVSQFDNDFSNATALFELDNGGVMRINEMRRVGYPSHIRESRFRYFGTEASFEQLAKVSVWQDKEDSHDISDQINTRATMDLDDPRLAGVDPALRDAFVSGYAEVHDTDRLPTEYAGVPTGHEGSHQFLADDFVRAVVDRTLAPVNAWTAARFTLPGIIAHQSALQGGVRLDVPDFGDAPASAPAAAAGAAAV
;
A
#
# COMPACT_ATOMS: atom_id res chain seq x y z
N LEU A 1 -17.61 30.01 12.12
CA LEU A 1 -16.94 28.71 12.25
C LEU A 1 -17.89 27.70 11.60
N GLU A 2 -17.70 27.39 10.32
CA GLU A 2 -18.32 26.22 9.71
C GLU A 2 -17.82 25.00 10.50
N ARG A 3 -18.72 24.16 10.98
CA ARG A 3 -18.35 22.87 11.55
C ARG A 3 -17.67 22.10 10.41
N SER A 4 -16.40 21.74 10.58
CA SER A 4 -15.74 20.73 9.74
C SER A 4 -16.66 19.51 9.66
N LEU A 5 -16.88 19.00 8.47
CA LEU A 5 -17.70 17.79 8.26
C LEU A 5 -16.88 16.63 8.82
N MET A 6 -17.22 16.15 10.01
CA MET A 6 -16.60 14.94 10.57
C MET A 6 -17.24 13.73 9.91
N ILE A 7 -16.43 12.72 9.62
CA ILE A 7 -16.87 11.47 8.99
C ILE A 7 -16.84 10.31 9.99
N SER A 8 -17.65 9.29 9.71
CA SER A 8 -17.64 8.01 10.42
C SER A 8 -17.10 6.91 9.51
N ILE A 9 -16.31 5.99 10.08
CA ILE A 9 -15.60 4.95 9.34
C ILE A 9 -15.99 3.56 9.86
N GLY A 10 -16.37 2.66 8.96
CA GLY A 10 -16.51 1.23 9.21
C GLY A 10 -15.28 0.47 8.72
N MET A 11 -14.51 -0.13 9.63
CA MET A 11 -13.37 -0.97 9.25
C MET A 11 -13.83 -2.39 8.97
N VAL A 12 -13.26 -3.01 7.94
CA VAL A 12 -13.53 -4.40 7.55
C VAL A 12 -12.22 -5.18 7.60
N GLY A 13 -12.14 -6.12 8.54
CA GLY A 13 -10.93 -6.86 8.88
C GLY A 13 -10.19 -6.29 10.09
N ALA A 14 -9.99 -7.16 11.10
CA ALA A 14 -9.25 -6.89 12.33
C ALA A 14 -7.96 -7.74 12.41
N GLY A 15 -7.28 -7.93 11.26
CA GLY A 15 -6.01 -8.63 11.19
C GLY A 15 -4.85 -7.85 11.79
N GLN A 16 -3.64 -8.39 11.72
CA GLN A 16 -2.44 -7.83 12.36
C GLN A 16 -2.09 -6.39 11.90
N PHE A 17 -2.51 -5.98 10.71
CA PHE A 17 -2.24 -4.65 10.17
C PHE A 17 -3.29 -3.61 10.56
N ALA A 18 -4.54 -4.01 10.78
CA ALA A 18 -5.66 -3.13 11.07
C ALA A 18 -5.47 -2.22 12.31
N PRO A 19 -4.88 -2.70 13.45
CA PRO A 19 -4.71 -1.87 14.65
C PRO A 19 -3.95 -0.57 14.41
N GLN A 20 -3.02 -0.55 13.46
CA GLN A 20 -2.21 0.62 13.14
C GLN A 20 -3.07 1.76 12.57
N PHE A 21 -4.00 1.42 11.69
CA PHE A 21 -4.91 2.39 11.07
C PHE A 21 -6.14 2.69 11.94
N ALA A 22 -6.66 1.70 12.68
CA ALA A 22 -7.76 1.90 13.62
C ALA A 22 -7.45 3.04 14.58
N LYS A 23 -6.25 3.04 15.17
CA LYS A 23 -5.78 4.08 16.06
C LYS A 23 -5.70 5.45 15.39
N LEU A 24 -5.17 5.50 14.16
CA LEU A 24 -5.01 6.76 13.43
C LEU A 24 -6.37 7.35 13.03
N PHE A 25 -7.29 6.54 12.52
CA PHE A 25 -8.65 7.01 12.23
C PHE A 25 -9.35 7.50 13.49
N LYS A 26 -9.21 6.78 14.61
CA LYS A 26 -9.85 7.18 15.89
C LYS A 26 -9.30 8.49 16.46
N LEU A 27 -8.03 8.78 16.20
CA LEU A 27 -7.38 10.02 16.66
C LEU A 27 -7.56 11.20 15.71
N HIS A 28 -7.98 10.98 14.46
CA HIS A 28 -8.06 12.03 13.46
C HIS A 28 -9.14 13.06 13.85
N PRO A 29 -8.85 14.39 13.84
CA PRO A 29 -9.79 15.41 14.31
C PRO A 29 -11.09 15.52 13.48
N ASP A 30 -11.06 15.08 12.22
CA ASP A 30 -12.21 15.07 11.33
C ASP A 30 -12.93 13.69 11.26
N VAL A 31 -12.63 12.77 12.20
CA VAL A 31 -13.32 11.48 12.34
C VAL A 31 -14.09 11.46 13.65
N ASP A 32 -15.40 11.23 13.58
CA ASP A 32 -16.29 11.19 14.75
C ASP A 32 -16.34 9.80 15.38
N ARG A 33 -16.60 8.78 14.55
CA ARG A 33 -16.79 7.39 14.99
C ARG A 33 -16.02 6.41 14.11
N VAL A 34 -15.48 5.37 14.75
CA VAL A 34 -14.82 4.26 14.07
C VAL A 34 -15.38 2.94 14.60
N PHE A 35 -15.93 2.14 13.71
CA PHE A 35 -16.45 0.81 13.97
C PHE A 35 -15.62 -0.24 13.25
N VAL A 36 -15.77 -1.51 13.63
CA VAL A 36 -15.07 -2.61 12.97
C VAL A 36 -15.94 -3.86 12.85
N THR A 37 -15.70 -4.63 11.80
CA THR A 37 -16.18 -6.01 11.64
C THR A 37 -15.03 -6.94 11.22
N ASP A 38 -15.09 -8.21 11.62
CA ASP A 38 -14.19 -9.27 11.17
C ASP A 38 -14.97 -10.59 11.10
N LEU A 39 -14.53 -11.54 10.27
CA LEU A 39 -15.12 -12.89 10.23
C LEU A 39 -14.93 -13.67 11.54
N VAL A 40 -14.06 -13.18 12.42
CA VAL A 40 -13.81 -13.71 13.76
C VAL A 40 -14.18 -12.65 14.78
N ASP A 41 -15.35 -12.78 15.39
CA ASP A 41 -15.94 -11.78 16.31
C ASP A 41 -15.00 -11.36 17.45
N ASP A 42 -14.24 -12.31 17.98
CA ASP A 42 -13.28 -12.04 19.06
C ASP A 42 -12.20 -11.04 18.63
N ARG A 43 -11.75 -11.06 17.37
CA ARG A 43 -10.76 -10.11 16.83
C ARG A 43 -11.33 -8.70 16.72
N ALA A 44 -12.57 -8.58 16.27
CA ALA A 44 -13.25 -7.28 16.20
C ALA A 44 -13.44 -6.72 17.61
N THR A 45 -13.87 -7.52 18.55
CA THR A 45 -14.06 -7.14 19.95
C THR A 45 -12.73 -6.70 20.59
N GLU A 46 -11.67 -7.47 20.42
CA GLU A 46 -10.32 -7.12 20.93
C GLU A 46 -9.82 -5.80 20.33
N LEU A 47 -10.06 -5.56 19.04
CA LEU A 47 -9.66 -4.30 18.38
C LEU A 47 -10.44 -3.10 18.95
N VAL A 48 -11.75 -3.25 19.21
CA VAL A 48 -12.56 -2.21 19.87
C VAL A 48 -12.01 -1.89 21.26
N GLU A 49 -11.70 -2.91 22.06
CA GLU A 49 -11.19 -2.71 23.42
C GLU A 49 -9.80 -2.07 23.43
N THR A 50 -8.88 -2.56 22.58
CA THR A 50 -7.48 -2.12 22.57
C THR A 50 -7.27 -0.75 21.92
N GLN A 51 -8.09 -0.38 20.92
CA GLN A 51 -7.99 0.90 20.21
C GLN A 51 -9.11 1.87 20.57
N HIS A 52 -9.97 1.53 21.54
CA HIS A 52 -11.10 2.36 22.02
C HIS A 52 -12.03 2.80 20.89
N LEU A 53 -12.38 1.86 19.99
CA LEU A 53 -13.31 2.12 18.90
C LEU A 53 -14.76 2.21 19.42
N ASP A 54 -15.69 2.68 18.57
CA ASP A 54 -17.06 2.98 18.96
C ASP A 54 -17.99 1.76 18.96
N GLY A 55 -17.52 0.61 18.45
CA GLY A 55 -18.26 -0.65 18.49
C GLY A 55 -17.94 -1.56 17.31
N THR A 56 -18.69 -2.65 17.23
CA THR A 56 -18.59 -3.64 16.14
C THR A 56 -19.86 -3.63 15.28
N PHE A 57 -19.73 -4.11 14.05
CA PHE A 57 -20.84 -4.56 13.21
C PHE A 57 -20.82 -6.08 13.09
N ASP A 58 -21.96 -6.70 12.89
CA ASP A 58 -22.09 -8.16 12.79
C ASP A 58 -21.35 -8.71 11.56
N ASP A 59 -21.42 -7.99 10.43
CA ASP A 59 -20.78 -8.36 9.17
C ASP A 59 -20.61 -7.15 8.23
N PHE A 60 -20.12 -7.42 7.02
CA PHE A 60 -19.93 -6.40 6.00
C PHE A 60 -21.23 -5.78 5.51
N ASP A 61 -22.29 -6.58 5.38
CA ASP A 61 -23.62 -6.09 4.96
C ASP A 61 -24.17 -5.09 5.98
N ALA A 62 -23.97 -5.35 7.27
CA ALA A 62 -24.33 -4.42 8.34
C ALA A 62 -23.54 -3.10 8.26
N VAL A 63 -22.24 -3.15 7.90
CA VAL A 63 -21.45 -1.92 7.63
C VAL A 63 -22.06 -1.15 6.47
N LEU A 64 -22.38 -1.81 5.36
CA LEU A 64 -22.93 -1.16 4.17
C LEU A 64 -24.30 -0.53 4.42
N ALA A 65 -25.14 -1.19 5.23
CA ALA A 65 -26.49 -0.72 5.59
C ALA A 65 -26.46 0.40 6.66
N SER A 66 -25.33 0.63 7.33
CA SER A 66 -25.21 1.61 8.40
C SER A 66 -25.10 3.05 7.89
N ASP A 67 -25.02 4.01 8.82
CA ASP A 67 -24.85 5.44 8.55
C ASP A 67 -23.37 5.87 8.46
N VAL A 68 -22.40 4.94 8.41
CA VAL A 68 -21.00 5.32 8.21
C VAL A 68 -20.79 5.97 6.85
N ASP A 69 -19.90 6.95 6.80
CA ASP A 69 -19.58 7.70 5.56
C ASP A 69 -18.57 6.95 4.69
N ALA A 70 -17.67 6.21 5.33
CA ALA A 70 -16.56 5.53 4.66
C ALA A 70 -16.32 4.12 5.19
N VAL A 71 -15.73 3.29 4.34
CA VAL A 71 -15.28 1.93 4.66
C VAL A 71 -13.77 1.83 4.50
N ALA A 72 -13.09 1.25 5.49
CA ALA A 72 -11.66 0.99 5.44
C ALA A 72 -11.40 -0.54 5.43
N ILE A 73 -10.85 -1.08 4.34
CA ILE A 73 -10.74 -2.51 4.08
C ILE A 73 -9.33 -3.00 4.38
N PHE A 74 -9.20 -3.93 5.35
CA PHE A 74 -7.96 -4.55 5.81
C PHE A 74 -8.04 -6.09 5.78
N THR A 75 -8.78 -6.61 4.82
CA THR A 75 -9.01 -8.04 4.63
C THR A 75 -7.85 -8.72 3.87
N GLN A 76 -8.07 -9.94 3.41
CA GLN A 76 -7.08 -10.63 2.59
C GLN A 76 -6.99 -10.02 1.19
N ARG A 77 -5.79 -9.93 0.64
CA ARG A 77 -5.44 -9.24 -0.62
C ARG A 77 -6.37 -9.53 -1.79
N TRP A 78 -6.80 -10.78 -1.93
CA TRP A 78 -7.67 -11.23 -3.03
C TRP A 78 -9.17 -10.92 -2.83
N THR A 79 -9.54 -10.36 -1.71
CA THR A 79 -10.93 -9.94 -1.44
C THR A 79 -11.14 -8.45 -1.64
N HIS A 80 -10.10 -7.66 -1.83
CA HIS A 80 -10.20 -6.19 -1.90
C HIS A 80 -11.10 -5.75 -3.06
N GLY A 81 -10.86 -6.26 -4.28
CA GLY A 81 -11.59 -5.83 -5.47
C GLY A 81 -13.12 -5.88 -5.32
N PRO A 82 -13.71 -7.04 -5.02
CA PRO A 82 -15.15 -7.18 -4.81
C PRO A 82 -15.69 -6.28 -3.69
N LEU A 83 -15.04 -6.28 -2.51
CA LEU A 83 -15.48 -5.48 -1.36
C LEU A 83 -15.45 -3.97 -1.64
N VAL A 84 -14.44 -3.49 -2.35
CA VAL A 84 -14.34 -2.08 -2.77
C VAL A 84 -15.49 -1.68 -3.67
N VAL A 85 -15.80 -2.50 -4.69
CA VAL A 85 -16.90 -2.22 -5.64
C VAL A 85 -18.24 -2.18 -4.92
N GLU A 86 -18.48 -3.13 -4.02
CA GLU A 86 -19.71 -3.23 -3.25
C GLU A 86 -19.88 -2.03 -2.32
N ALA A 87 -18.82 -1.64 -1.59
CA ALA A 87 -18.84 -0.47 -0.70
C ALA A 87 -19.09 0.84 -1.48
N LEU A 88 -18.41 1.07 -2.60
CA LEU A 88 -18.64 2.24 -3.43
C LEU A 88 -20.10 2.31 -3.93
N ARG A 89 -20.64 1.20 -4.43
CA ARG A 89 -22.04 1.12 -4.91
C ARG A 89 -23.07 1.26 -3.79
N ALA A 90 -22.71 0.89 -2.56
CA ALA A 90 -23.52 1.15 -1.37
C ALA A 90 -23.43 2.61 -0.87
N GLY A 91 -22.71 3.48 -1.58
CA GLY A 91 -22.62 4.90 -1.25
C GLY A 91 -21.55 5.24 -0.23
N LYS A 92 -20.54 4.37 0.00
CA LYS A 92 -19.46 4.58 0.94
C LYS A 92 -18.18 5.00 0.23
N HIS A 93 -17.47 6.01 0.77
CA HIS A 93 -16.08 6.27 0.42
C HIS A 93 -15.22 5.09 0.85
N VAL A 94 -14.13 4.78 0.13
CA VAL A 94 -13.35 3.57 0.41
C VAL A 94 -11.85 3.86 0.53
N TYR A 95 -11.28 3.42 1.65
CA TYR A 95 -9.85 3.15 1.81
C TYR A 95 -9.61 1.65 1.72
N SER A 96 -8.64 1.20 0.95
CA SER A 96 -8.23 -0.21 0.99
C SER A 96 -6.75 -0.36 1.27
N ALA A 97 -6.36 -1.39 2.01
CA ALA A 97 -4.99 -1.83 2.02
C ALA A 97 -4.57 -2.30 0.62
N VAL A 98 -3.28 -2.60 0.46
CA VAL A 98 -2.68 -3.07 -0.79
C VAL A 98 -2.81 -4.59 -0.98
N PRO A 99 -2.87 -5.04 -2.23
CA PRO A 99 -3.02 -4.31 -3.49
C PRO A 99 -4.48 -3.88 -3.72
N MET A 100 -4.70 -3.03 -4.72
CA MET A 100 -6.06 -2.58 -5.11
C MET A 100 -6.99 -3.77 -5.42
N ALA A 101 -6.49 -4.72 -6.19
CA ALA A 101 -7.18 -5.92 -6.65
C ALA A 101 -6.17 -6.94 -7.20
N ILE A 102 -6.63 -8.11 -7.65
CA ILE A 102 -5.78 -9.19 -8.19
C ILE A 102 -6.03 -9.51 -9.66
N SER A 103 -6.96 -8.84 -10.31
CA SER A 103 -7.24 -9.00 -11.74
C SER A 103 -7.50 -7.66 -12.44
N VAL A 104 -7.34 -7.64 -13.76
CA VAL A 104 -7.63 -6.47 -14.59
C VAL A 104 -9.12 -6.12 -14.53
N GLU A 105 -9.98 -7.13 -14.49
CA GLU A 105 -11.43 -7.01 -14.44
C GLU A 105 -11.89 -6.35 -13.14
N GLU A 106 -11.31 -6.74 -12.00
CA GLU A 106 -11.60 -6.12 -10.70
C GLU A 106 -11.17 -4.65 -10.68
N ILE A 107 -9.99 -4.33 -11.22
CA ILE A 107 -9.51 -2.95 -11.32
C ILE A 107 -10.44 -2.12 -12.21
N SER A 108 -10.86 -2.66 -13.36
CA SER A 108 -11.86 -2.00 -14.23
C SER A 108 -13.15 -1.71 -13.48
N ALA A 109 -13.67 -2.68 -12.74
CA ALA A 109 -14.90 -2.54 -11.97
C ALA A 109 -14.80 -1.48 -10.87
N ILE A 110 -13.62 -1.36 -10.20
CA ILE A 110 -13.40 -0.28 -9.21
C ILE A 110 -13.39 1.09 -9.89
N ILE A 111 -12.66 1.24 -11.00
CA ILE A 111 -12.61 2.49 -11.77
C ILE A 111 -14.02 2.91 -12.23
N GLU A 112 -14.82 1.95 -12.73
CA GLU A 112 -16.20 2.18 -13.12
C GLU A 112 -17.07 2.60 -11.93
N ALA A 113 -16.97 1.89 -10.80
CA ALA A 113 -17.73 2.23 -9.59
C ALA A 113 -17.37 3.64 -9.07
N VAL A 114 -16.09 4.05 -9.10
CA VAL A 114 -15.69 5.41 -8.74
C VAL A 114 -16.30 6.44 -9.71
N ARG A 115 -16.32 6.14 -11.03
CA ARG A 115 -16.94 7.03 -12.03
C ARG A 115 -18.46 7.13 -11.85
N GLU A 116 -19.13 6.01 -11.56
CA GLU A 116 -20.59 5.93 -11.36
C GLU A 116 -21.02 6.71 -10.11
N THR A 117 -20.31 6.55 -9.01
CA THR A 117 -20.71 7.08 -7.71
C THR A 117 -20.15 8.47 -7.40
N GLY A 118 -19.02 8.83 -7.99
CA GLY A 118 -18.30 10.04 -7.65
C GLY A 118 -17.64 10.03 -6.27
N LEU A 119 -17.58 8.86 -5.63
CA LEU A 119 -17.04 8.70 -4.29
C LEU A 119 -15.50 8.57 -4.31
N THR A 120 -14.90 8.90 -3.18
CA THR A 120 -13.46 8.75 -2.97
C THR A 120 -13.09 7.28 -2.85
N TYR A 121 -12.11 6.85 -3.63
CA TYR A 121 -11.34 5.64 -3.38
C TYR A 121 -9.86 6.00 -3.19
N MET A 122 -9.23 5.41 -2.20
CA MET A 122 -7.80 5.51 -1.97
C MET A 122 -7.20 4.15 -1.60
N MET A 123 -6.09 3.79 -2.26
CA MET A 123 -5.27 2.65 -1.84
C MET A 123 -4.16 3.11 -0.90
N GLY A 124 -4.00 2.43 0.21
CA GLY A 124 -3.01 2.70 1.25
C GLY A 124 -1.61 2.21 0.91
N GLU A 125 -1.03 2.67 -0.20
CA GLU A 125 0.33 2.27 -0.61
C GLU A 125 1.39 2.99 0.21
N THR A 126 2.05 2.25 1.08
CA THR A 126 3.02 2.81 2.04
C THR A 126 4.29 3.35 1.39
N SER A 127 4.73 2.75 0.26
CA SER A 127 5.93 3.23 -0.44
C SER A 127 5.74 4.57 -1.14
N TYR A 128 4.49 5.06 -1.27
CA TYR A 128 4.24 6.41 -1.73
C TYR A 128 4.84 7.47 -0.80
N TYR A 129 4.90 7.16 0.50
CA TYR A 129 5.54 7.97 1.55
C TYR A 129 6.86 7.38 2.07
N ASN A 130 7.43 6.37 1.40
CA ASN A 130 8.79 5.96 1.70
C ASN A 130 9.75 7.16 1.53
N PRO A 131 10.68 7.41 2.46
CA PRO A 131 11.57 8.56 2.40
C PRO A 131 12.34 8.70 1.08
N ALA A 132 12.77 7.59 0.49
CA ALA A 132 13.44 7.61 -0.82
C ALA A 132 12.50 8.07 -1.94
N THR A 133 11.25 7.65 -1.91
CA THR A 133 10.21 8.07 -2.87
C THR A 133 9.89 9.55 -2.70
N VAL A 134 9.75 10.02 -1.45
CA VAL A 134 9.49 11.44 -1.14
C VAL A 134 10.65 12.32 -1.61
N PHE A 135 11.89 11.93 -1.30
CA PHE A 135 13.09 12.62 -1.78
C PHE A 135 13.14 12.69 -3.31
N ALA A 136 13.01 11.53 -3.96
CA ALA A 136 13.10 11.46 -5.41
C ALA A 136 11.99 12.28 -6.09
N ARG A 137 10.75 12.23 -5.57
CA ARG A 137 9.62 13.04 -6.06
C ARG A 137 9.91 14.54 -5.96
N GLY A 138 10.49 14.99 -4.85
CA GLY A 138 10.95 16.37 -4.69
C GLY A 138 12.01 16.75 -5.72
N LYS A 139 13.01 15.91 -5.92
CA LYS A 139 14.08 16.13 -6.92
C LYS A 139 13.59 16.09 -8.37
N VAL A 140 12.57 15.27 -8.67
CA VAL A 140 11.89 15.28 -9.96
C VAL A 140 11.15 16.61 -10.18
N ALA A 141 10.42 17.09 -9.17
CA ALA A 141 9.71 18.35 -9.22
C ALA A 141 10.64 19.56 -9.40
N GLU A 142 11.83 19.51 -8.82
CA GLU A 142 12.91 20.51 -9.02
C GLU A 142 13.59 20.42 -10.40
N GLY A 143 13.33 19.34 -11.17
CA GLY A 143 14.04 19.07 -12.42
C GLY A 143 15.49 18.59 -12.24
N ALA A 144 15.91 18.26 -11.02
CA ALA A 144 17.31 17.97 -10.68
C ALA A 144 17.84 16.69 -11.36
N PHE A 145 16.99 15.71 -11.67
CA PHE A 145 17.38 14.52 -12.41
C PHE A 145 17.58 14.78 -13.93
N GLY A 146 17.07 15.90 -14.46
CA GLY A 146 16.80 16.00 -15.88
C GLY A 146 15.70 15.01 -16.30
N ARG A 147 15.90 14.24 -17.38
CA ARG A 147 14.97 13.17 -17.76
C ARG A 147 15.35 11.87 -17.05
N VAL A 148 14.50 11.34 -16.18
CA VAL A 148 14.67 9.99 -15.63
C VAL A 148 14.40 8.99 -16.75
N PHE A 149 15.39 8.16 -17.08
CA PHE A 149 15.31 7.18 -18.16
C PHE A 149 15.32 5.73 -17.66
N TYR A 150 15.73 5.51 -16.40
CA TYR A 150 15.76 4.20 -15.76
C TYR A 150 15.45 4.33 -14.26
N ALA A 151 14.64 3.42 -13.74
CA ALA A 151 14.37 3.33 -12.31
C ALA A 151 14.28 1.88 -11.85
N GLU A 152 14.52 1.64 -10.56
CA GLU A 152 14.39 0.32 -9.94
C GLU A 152 13.59 0.42 -8.65
N GLY A 153 12.73 -0.60 -8.43
CA GLY A 153 12.04 -0.83 -7.19
C GLY A 153 12.23 -2.28 -6.74
N ASP A 154 12.69 -2.46 -5.51
CA ASP A 154 12.81 -3.76 -4.88
C ASP A 154 11.85 -3.85 -3.70
N TYR A 155 11.09 -4.94 -3.57
CA TYR A 155 10.45 -5.36 -2.34
C TYR A 155 10.99 -6.73 -1.95
N VAL A 156 11.82 -6.74 -0.91
CA VAL A 156 12.58 -7.90 -0.45
C VAL A 156 12.12 -8.24 0.97
N HIS A 157 11.12 -9.09 1.06
CA HIS A 157 10.54 -9.48 2.33
C HIS A 157 10.53 -10.99 2.44
N ASP A 158 11.53 -11.54 3.11
CA ASP A 158 11.65 -12.99 3.29
C ASP A 158 10.47 -13.54 4.12
N MET A 159 10.00 -14.73 3.76
CA MET A 159 8.89 -15.38 4.46
C MET A 159 9.17 -15.56 5.96
N ASP A 160 10.43 -15.81 6.33
CA ASP A 160 10.85 -15.96 7.72
C ASP A 160 10.78 -14.65 8.53
N LEU A 161 10.57 -13.51 7.87
CA LEU A 161 10.46 -12.18 8.48
C LEU A 161 8.99 -11.76 8.72
N GLY A 162 8.19 -12.64 9.29
CA GLY A 162 6.83 -12.35 9.73
C GLY A 162 5.73 -12.84 8.79
N PHE A 163 5.99 -13.14 7.51
CA PHE A 163 4.95 -13.64 6.61
C PHE A 163 4.41 -15.01 7.00
N TYR A 164 5.26 -15.94 7.44
CA TYR A 164 4.77 -17.21 7.98
C TYR A 164 3.77 -17.01 9.09
N ALA A 165 4.10 -16.20 10.09
CA ALA A 165 3.22 -15.91 11.22
C ALA A 165 1.92 -15.23 10.77
N ALA A 166 2.00 -14.26 9.86
CA ALA A 166 0.83 -13.55 9.33
C ALA A 166 -0.12 -14.48 8.57
N TYR A 167 0.41 -15.36 7.72
CA TYR A 167 -0.42 -16.33 7.00
C TYR A 167 -1.00 -17.41 7.91
N GLN A 168 -0.24 -17.89 8.91
CA GLN A 168 -0.73 -18.82 9.92
C GLN A 168 -1.84 -18.20 10.75
N PHE A 169 -1.68 -16.95 11.19
CA PHE A 169 -2.69 -16.23 11.95
C PHE A 169 -4.01 -16.10 11.17
N SER A 170 -3.93 -15.76 9.89
CA SER A 170 -5.12 -15.51 9.06
C SER A 170 -5.72 -16.76 8.43
N GLY A 171 -4.92 -17.78 8.13
CA GLY A 171 -5.33 -18.97 7.37
C GLY A 171 -5.52 -20.22 8.21
N GLY A 172 -5.17 -20.21 9.52
CA GLY A 172 -5.28 -21.38 10.39
C GLY A 172 -4.57 -22.61 9.82
N ASP A 173 -5.20 -23.77 9.85
CA ASP A 173 -4.61 -25.03 9.37
C ASP A 173 -4.34 -25.04 7.85
N GLU A 174 -5.10 -24.27 7.08
CA GLU A 174 -5.00 -24.20 5.62
C GLU A 174 -4.10 -23.05 5.11
N TRP A 175 -3.33 -22.42 5.98
CA TRP A 175 -2.56 -21.21 5.70
C TRP A 175 -1.60 -21.33 4.50
N LYS A 176 -1.07 -22.53 4.21
CA LYS A 176 -0.15 -22.73 3.08
C LYS A 176 -0.80 -22.45 1.72
N ARG A 177 -2.11 -22.66 1.61
CA ARG A 177 -2.86 -22.38 0.37
C ARG A 177 -2.80 -20.89 0.00
N THR A 178 -2.85 -20.02 0.99
CA THR A 178 -2.81 -18.57 0.83
C THR A 178 -1.39 -18.00 0.89
N ALA A 179 -0.48 -18.64 1.62
CA ALA A 179 0.91 -18.23 1.74
C ALA A 179 1.70 -18.32 0.41
N SER A 180 1.22 -19.14 -0.52
CA SER A 180 1.75 -19.22 -1.88
C SER A 180 1.27 -18.08 -2.79
N TYR A 181 0.89 -16.94 -2.23
CA TYR A 181 0.46 -15.76 -2.97
C TYR A 181 1.56 -15.29 -3.94
N PRO A 182 1.25 -15.11 -5.24
CA PRO A 182 2.27 -14.75 -6.22
C PRO A 182 2.95 -13.43 -5.87
N PRO A 183 4.30 -13.37 -5.83
CA PRO A 183 5.01 -12.13 -5.48
C PRO A 183 4.59 -10.94 -6.35
N MET A 184 4.46 -11.13 -7.66
CA MET A 184 4.06 -10.07 -8.59
C MET A 184 2.58 -9.64 -8.48
N LEU A 185 1.71 -10.34 -7.76
CA LEU A 185 0.38 -9.84 -7.40
C LEU A 185 0.40 -8.92 -6.17
N TYR A 186 1.57 -8.67 -5.59
CA TYR A 186 1.80 -7.72 -4.52
C TYR A 186 2.89 -6.69 -4.90
N PRO A 187 2.76 -6.03 -6.06
CA PRO A 187 3.83 -5.24 -6.66
C PRO A 187 3.83 -3.80 -6.14
N THR A 188 2.79 -3.42 -5.38
CA THR A 188 2.48 -2.01 -5.15
C THR A 188 3.56 -1.30 -4.37
N HIS A 189 4.28 -2.00 -3.47
CA HIS A 189 5.40 -1.39 -2.74
C HIS A 189 6.57 -1.03 -3.66
N SER A 190 6.96 -1.93 -4.55
CA SER A 190 8.07 -1.69 -5.48
C SER A 190 7.67 -0.75 -6.61
N VAL A 191 6.53 -1.00 -7.28
CA VAL A 191 6.01 -0.16 -8.36
C VAL A 191 5.56 1.20 -7.84
N GLY A 192 4.84 1.22 -6.71
CA GLY A 192 4.32 2.46 -6.11
C GLY A 192 5.42 3.39 -5.62
N GLY A 193 6.56 2.86 -5.15
CA GLY A 193 7.72 3.69 -4.85
C GLY A 193 8.31 4.33 -6.10
N VAL A 194 8.47 3.56 -7.19
CA VAL A 194 9.00 4.12 -8.45
C VAL A 194 8.02 5.13 -9.07
N LEU A 195 6.79 4.71 -9.37
CA LEU A 195 5.81 5.57 -10.05
C LEU A 195 5.21 6.65 -9.14
N GLY A 196 5.39 6.52 -7.83
CA GLY A 196 5.08 7.57 -6.87
C GLY A 196 6.10 8.71 -6.86
N ALA A 197 7.30 8.49 -7.41
CA ALA A 197 8.35 9.50 -7.52
C ALA A 197 8.45 10.11 -8.91
N ILE A 198 8.25 9.31 -9.97
CA ILE A 198 8.41 9.75 -11.36
C ILE A 198 7.06 9.74 -12.09
N PRO A 199 6.83 10.67 -13.03
CA PRO A 199 5.62 10.66 -13.84
C PRO A 199 5.64 9.53 -14.86
N GLY A 200 4.46 9.07 -15.26
CA GLY A 200 4.27 8.05 -16.29
C GLY A 200 3.62 6.77 -15.77
N HIS A 201 3.52 5.78 -16.65
CA HIS A 201 2.97 4.46 -16.36
C HIS A 201 3.67 3.37 -17.21
N ALA A 202 3.55 2.13 -16.77
CA ALA A 202 4.07 0.99 -17.54
C ALA A 202 3.19 0.72 -18.76
N VAL A 203 3.81 0.47 -19.91
CA VAL A 203 3.11 0.15 -21.17
C VAL A 203 3.35 -1.29 -21.62
N SER A 204 4.45 -1.91 -21.20
CA SER A 204 4.72 -3.33 -21.48
C SER A 204 5.63 -3.93 -20.40
N VAL A 205 5.64 -5.28 -20.31
CA VAL A 205 6.47 -6.02 -19.35
C VAL A 205 6.96 -7.35 -19.89
N SER A 206 8.18 -7.72 -19.50
CA SER A 206 8.68 -9.10 -19.51
C SER A 206 9.10 -9.47 -18.07
N CYS A 207 8.64 -10.62 -17.57
CA CYS A 207 8.89 -11.06 -16.21
C CYS A 207 9.35 -12.51 -16.16
N ILE A 208 10.35 -12.79 -15.31
CA ILE A 208 10.82 -14.15 -15.02
C ILE A 208 10.49 -14.46 -13.55
N GLY A 209 9.73 -15.53 -13.34
CA GLY A 209 9.49 -16.12 -12.03
C GLY A 209 10.57 -17.14 -11.69
N VAL A 210 11.00 -17.15 -10.44
CA VAL A 210 11.93 -18.14 -9.88
C VAL A 210 11.13 -19.14 -9.07
N LYS A 211 11.15 -20.40 -9.53
CA LYS A 211 10.46 -21.47 -8.81
C LYS A 211 11.09 -21.73 -7.45
N ASP A 212 10.23 -21.99 -6.48
CA ASP A 212 10.67 -22.34 -5.14
C ASP A 212 11.16 -23.78 -5.11
N ASP A 213 12.24 -24.04 -4.38
CA ASP A 213 12.84 -25.36 -4.21
C ASP A 213 12.92 -25.81 -2.73
N ARG A 214 12.35 -25.01 -1.81
CA ARG A 214 12.41 -25.31 -0.35
C ARG A 214 11.60 -26.53 0.04
N GLY A 215 10.53 -26.87 -0.68
CA GLY A 215 9.73 -28.07 -0.49
C GLY A 215 8.95 -28.12 0.84
N ASP A 216 8.62 -26.96 1.41
CA ASP A 216 7.87 -26.85 2.69
C ASP A 216 6.35 -26.73 2.46
N GLY A 217 5.89 -26.84 1.21
CA GLY A 217 4.48 -26.71 0.82
C GLY A 217 3.99 -25.27 0.69
N VAL A 218 4.88 -24.27 0.86
CA VAL A 218 4.64 -22.88 0.48
C VAL A 218 5.25 -22.67 -0.91
N PHE A 219 4.60 -21.92 -1.79
CA PHE A 219 4.93 -21.81 -3.22
C PHE A 219 4.95 -23.15 -3.93
N ASP A 220 4.06 -24.03 -3.51
CA ASP A 220 3.80 -25.32 -4.14
C ASP A 220 2.51 -25.21 -4.96
N LYS A 221 2.63 -25.45 -6.27
CA LYS A 221 1.54 -25.30 -7.23
C LYS A 221 0.34 -26.18 -6.92
N GLU A 222 0.55 -27.37 -6.34
CA GLU A 222 -0.51 -28.30 -5.98
C GLU A 222 -1.23 -27.90 -4.69
N VAL A 223 -0.61 -27.07 -3.84
CA VAL A 223 -1.16 -26.56 -2.57
C VAL A 223 -1.76 -25.17 -2.75
N SER A 224 -1.13 -24.33 -3.58
CA SER A 224 -1.50 -22.93 -3.77
C SER A 224 -2.90 -22.75 -4.36
N GLN A 225 -3.73 -21.93 -3.73
CA GLN A 225 -5.01 -21.53 -4.35
C GLN A 225 -4.83 -20.59 -5.56
N PHE A 226 -3.61 -20.15 -5.84
CA PHE A 226 -3.26 -19.26 -6.95
C PHE A 226 -2.51 -19.99 -8.07
N ASP A 227 -2.40 -21.32 -8.00
CA ASP A 227 -1.62 -22.12 -8.96
C ASP A 227 -0.15 -21.62 -9.12
N ASN A 228 0.44 -21.14 -8.01
CA ASN A 228 1.74 -20.46 -8.00
C ASN A 228 2.84 -21.31 -7.38
N ASP A 229 3.96 -21.45 -8.08
CA ASP A 229 5.22 -22.05 -7.62
C ASP A 229 6.41 -21.07 -7.61
N PHE A 230 6.16 -19.77 -7.86
CA PHE A 230 7.21 -18.76 -7.82
C PHE A 230 7.31 -18.14 -6.43
N SER A 231 8.49 -18.21 -5.82
CA SER A 231 8.81 -17.49 -4.57
C SER A 231 9.43 -16.13 -4.82
N ASN A 232 10.08 -15.93 -5.96
CA ASN A 232 10.71 -14.67 -6.36
C ASN A 232 10.38 -14.38 -7.83
N ALA A 233 10.37 -13.09 -8.18
CA ALA A 233 10.19 -12.68 -9.56
C ALA A 233 10.90 -11.36 -9.85
N THR A 234 11.39 -11.22 -11.09
CA THR A 234 12.00 -9.99 -11.61
C THR A 234 11.33 -9.61 -12.91
N ALA A 235 10.89 -8.36 -13.01
CA ALA A 235 10.20 -7.81 -14.16
C ALA A 235 10.94 -6.59 -14.72
N LEU A 236 10.92 -6.44 -16.04
CA LEU A 236 11.40 -5.28 -16.77
C LEU A 236 10.25 -4.67 -17.55
N PHE A 237 9.97 -3.40 -17.25
CA PHE A 237 8.88 -2.62 -17.83
C PHE A 237 9.41 -1.54 -18.75
N GLU A 238 8.72 -1.29 -19.85
CA GLU A 238 8.83 -0.07 -20.62
C GLU A 238 7.78 0.94 -20.11
N LEU A 239 8.16 2.20 -19.98
CA LEU A 239 7.28 3.28 -19.55
C LEU A 239 6.82 4.11 -20.76
N ASP A 240 5.66 4.76 -20.65
CA ASP A 240 5.06 5.61 -21.68
C ASP A 240 5.96 6.80 -22.12
N ASN A 241 6.84 7.25 -21.21
CA ASN A 241 7.83 8.31 -21.50
C ASN A 241 9.13 7.79 -22.16
N GLY A 242 9.17 6.50 -22.54
CA GLY A 242 10.33 5.83 -23.14
C GLY A 242 11.43 5.46 -22.13
N GLY A 243 11.15 5.58 -20.84
CA GLY A 243 12.01 5.07 -19.77
C GLY A 243 11.81 3.57 -19.52
N VAL A 244 12.64 3.02 -18.67
CA VAL A 244 12.61 1.60 -18.26
C VAL A 244 12.54 1.51 -16.75
N MET A 245 11.70 0.60 -16.24
CA MET A 245 11.59 0.29 -14.82
C MET A 245 11.88 -1.19 -14.58
N ARG A 246 12.78 -1.50 -13.63
CA ARG A 246 13.00 -2.86 -13.13
C ARG A 246 12.36 -3.03 -11.77
N ILE A 247 11.60 -4.11 -11.59
CA ILE A 247 10.92 -4.46 -10.34
C ILE A 247 11.35 -5.84 -9.88
N ASN A 248 11.71 -5.96 -8.61
CA ASN A 248 12.00 -7.22 -7.95
C ASN A 248 11.05 -7.44 -6.78
N GLU A 249 10.40 -8.61 -6.77
CA GLU A 249 9.54 -9.08 -5.69
C GLU A 249 10.10 -10.39 -5.15
N MET A 250 10.65 -10.39 -3.93
CA MET A 250 11.41 -11.52 -3.39
C MET A 250 10.88 -11.93 -2.03
N ARG A 251 10.51 -13.23 -1.90
CA ARG A 251 9.97 -13.85 -0.69
C ARG A 251 10.87 -14.95 -0.11
N ARG A 252 11.88 -15.37 -0.87
CA ARG A 252 12.90 -16.34 -0.46
C ARG A 252 14.26 -15.71 -0.69
N VAL A 253 14.79 -15.09 0.35
CA VAL A 253 16.06 -14.35 0.25
C VAL A 253 16.70 -14.29 1.64
N GLY A 254 17.99 -14.53 1.73
CA GLY A 254 18.74 -14.48 2.99
C GLY A 254 18.94 -13.06 3.49
N TYR A 255 17.92 -12.48 4.13
CA TYR A 255 17.91 -11.09 4.56
C TYR A 255 17.61 -10.97 6.06
N PRO A 256 18.35 -10.18 6.83
CA PRO A 256 18.01 -9.92 8.22
C PRO A 256 16.88 -8.87 8.33
N SER A 257 16.03 -9.02 9.37
CA SER A 257 14.82 -8.21 9.58
C SER A 257 15.04 -6.70 9.69
N HIS A 258 16.23 -6.27 10.13
CA HIS A 258 16.56 -4.86 10.31
C HIS A 258 17.03 -4.14 9.03
N ILE A 259 16.96 -4.81 7.88
CA ILE A 259 17.30 -4.22 6.58
C ILE A 259 16.02 -3.81 5.87
N ARG A 260 16.04 -2.66 5.21
CA ARG A 260 14.91 -2.16 4.45
C ARG A 260 14.36 -3.20 3.49
N GLU A 261 13.06 -3.39 3.55
CA GLU A 261 12.32 -4.24 2.63
C GLU A 261 12.17 -3.59 1.26
N SER A 262 11.80 -2.31 1.23
CA SER A 262 11.65 -1.53 0.00
C SER A 262 12.89 -0.69 -0.27
N ARG A 263 13.38 -0.72 -1.53
CA ARG A 263 14.54 0.05 -1.97
C ARG A 263 14.33 0.57 -3.38
N PHE A 264 14.83 1.78 -3.61
CA PHE A 264 14.61 2.48 -4.87
C PHE A 264 15.88 3.07 -5.44
N ARG A 265 15.97 3.09 -6.77
CA ARG A 265 17.05 3.76 -7.53
C ARG A 265 16.45 4.48 -8.72
N TYR A 266 16.96 5.68 -9.00
CA TYR A 266 16.50 6.52 -10.11
C TYR A 266 17.70 7.11 -10.83
N PHE A 267 17.74 6.95 -12.16
CA PHE A 267 18.84 7.42 -13.00
C PHE A 267 18.29 8.41 -14.04
N GLY A 268 18.74 9.64 -13.93
CA GLY A 268 18.40 10.72 -14.84
C GLY A 268 19.59 11.16 -15.71
N THR A 269 19.34 12.08 -16.63
CA THR A 269 20.38 12.62 -17.52
C THR A 269 21.33 13.59 -16.80
N GLU A 270 20.91 14.15 -15.68
CA GLU A 270 21.70 15.15 -14.92
C GLU A 270 22.14 14.60 -13.55
N ALA A 271 21.39 13.72 -12.93
CA ALA A 271 21.68 13.18 -11.62
C ALA A 271 21.09 11.77 -11.44
N SER A 272 21.52 11.08 -10.37
CA SER A 272 20.97 9.79 -9.94
C SER A 272 20.83 9.72 -8.43
N PHE A 273 19.92 8.87 -7.98
CA PHE A 273 19.74 8.48 -6.60
C PHE A 273 19.78 6.96 -6.49
N GLU A 274 20.58 6.46 -5.55
CA GLU A 274 20.69 5.03 -5.28
C GLU A 274 20.48 4.74 -3.78
N GLN A 275 19.47 3.93 -3.48
CA GLN A 275 19.26 3.42 -2.14
C GLN A 275 19.67 1.94 -2.08
N LEU A 276 20.62 1.65 -1.21
CA LEU A 276 21.06 0.30 -0.86
C LEU A 276 20.51 -0.12 0.50
N ALA A 277 20.90 -1.29 0.99
CA ALA A 277 20.41 -1.82 2.27
C ALA A 277 20.57 -0.85 3.45
N LYS A 278 21.67 -0.09 3.51
CA LYS A 278 21.98 0.83 4.63
C LYS A 278 22.35 2.24 4.20
N VAL A 279 22.65 2.46 2.94
CA VAL A 279 23.20 3.72 2.43
C VAL A 279 22.27 4.26 1.34
N SER A 280 22.11 5.58 1.32
CA SER A 280 21.41 6.31 0.27
C SER A 280 22.33 7.38 -0.30
N VAL A 281 22.53 7.38 -1.60
CA VAL A 281 23.50 8.25 -2.28
C VAL A 281 22.78 9.07 -3.36
N TRP A 282 23.01 10.38 -3.31
CA TRP A 282 22.67 11.30 -4.40
C TRP A 282 23.95 11.63 -5.18
N GLN A 283 23.87 11.58 -6.50
CA GLN A 283 24.99 11.86 -7.39
C GLN A 283 24.54 12.80 -8.50
N ASP A 284 25.34 13.80 -8.78
CA ASP A 284 25.20 14.66 -9.96
C ASP A 284 26.50 14.66 -10.76
N LYS A 285 26.65 15.58 -11.73
CA LYS A 285 27.84 15.66 -12.58
C LYS A 285 29.07 16.23 -11.85
N GLU A 286 28.90 16.78 -10.66
CA GLU A 286 29.95 17.44 -9.91
C GLU A 286 30.48 16.53 -8.78
N ASP A 287 29.58 15.85 -8.03
CA ASP A 287 29.97 15.09 -6.85
C ASP A 287 28.96 13.97 -6.50
N SER A 288 29.32 13.18 -5.51
CA SER A 288 28.52 12.10 -4.93
C SER A 288 28.38 12.33 -3.41
N HIS A 289 27.14 12.38 -2.93
CA HIS A 289 26.81 12.71 -1.56
C HIS A 289 26.09 11.55 -0.86
N ASP A 290 26.62 11.13 0.29
CA ASP A 290 25.87 10.26 1.20
C ASP A 290 24.76 11.10 1.87
N ILE A 291 23.50 10.75 1.58
CA ILE A 291 22.31 11.42 2.12
C ILE A 291 21.52 10.50 3.04
N SER A 292 22.15 9.45 3.55
CA SER A 292 21.49 8.48 4.42
C SER A 292 20.80 9.12 5.62
N ASP A 293 21.37 10.17 6.19
CA ASP A 293 20.77 10.88 7.33
C ASP A 293 19.44 11.58 7.01
N GLN A 294 19.25 11.98 5.74
CA GLN A 294 18.01 12.60 5.28
C GLN A 294 16.91 11.56 5.01
N ILE A 295 17.32 10.34 4.65
CA ILE A 295 16.42 9.25 4.23
C ILE A 295 16.12 8.29 5.38
N ASN A 296 17.05 8.09 6.31
CA ASN A 296 16.82 7.20 7.44
C ASN A 296 15.80 7.80 8.40
N THR A 297 14.80 7.00 8.74
CA THR A 297 13.85 7.38 9.77
C THR A 297 14.48 7.36 11.14
N ARG A 298 13.99 8.20 12.05
CA ARG A 298 14.42 8.21 13.45
C ARG A 298 13.37 7.50 14.28
N ALA A 299 13.76 6.48 15.02
CA ALA A 299 12.86 5.78 15.92
C ALA A 299 12.15 6.77 16.86
N THR A 300 10.83 6.62 16.97
CA THR A 300 9.99 7.48 17.82
C THR A 300 9.91 6.98 19.26
N MET A 301 10.30 5.74 19.50
CA MET A 301 10.27 5.09 20.81
C MET A 301 11.22 3.90 20.85
N ASP A 302 11.49 3.40 22.07
CA ASP A 302 12.26 2.18 22.27
C ASP A 302 11.44 0.94 21.89
N LEU A 303 12.12 -0.13 21.47
CA LEU A 303 11.49 -1.41 21.10
C LEU A 303 10.74 -2.08 22.28
N ASP A 304 11.11 -1.73 23.50
CA ASP A 304 10.48 -2.22 24.74
C ASP A 304 9.35 -1.32 25.25
N ASP A 305 8.96 -0.29 24.48
CA ASP A 305 7.88 0.62 24.88
C ASP A 305 6.57 -0.15 25.11
N PRO A 306 5.88 0.06 26.23
CA PRO A 306 4.61 -0.62 26.55
C PRO A 306 3.52 -0.43 25.47
N ARG A 307 3.59 0.62 24.68
CA ARG A 307 2.67 0.86 23.54
C ARG A 307 2.82 -0.15 22.42
N LEU A 308 3.93 -0.90 22.40
CA LEU A 308 4.16 -2.02 21.48
C LEU A 308 3.71 -3.35 22.05
N ALA A 309 3.06 -3.37 23.23
CA ALA A 309 2.48 -4.60 23.78
C ALA A 309 1.49 -5.21 22.78
N GLY A 310 1.65 -6.51 22.50
CA GLY A 310 0.86 -7.20 21.47
C GLY A 310 1.44 -7.18 20.05
N VAL A 311 2.45 -6.36 19.78
CA VAL A 311 3.20 -6.44 18.52
C VAL A 311 4.24 -7.54 18.61
N ASP A 312 4.26 -8.43 17.61
CA ASP A 312 5.29 -9.49 17.52
C ASP A 312 6.69 -8.83 17.60
N PRO A 313 7.59 -9.31 18.49
CA PRO A 313 8.93 -8.76 18.64
C PRO A 313 9.71 -8.63 17.33
N ALA A 314 9.51 -9.56 16.38
CA ALA A 314 10.16 -9.53 15.07
C ALA A 314 9.66 -8.38 14.17
N LEU A 315 8.48 -7.82 14.48
CA LEU A 315 7.85 -6.74 13.71
C LEU A 315 7.97 -5.37 14.39
N ARG A 316 8.46 -5.31 15.64
CA ARG A 316 8.50 -4.04 16.40
C ARG A 316 9.32 -2.96 15.71
N ASP A 317 10.43 -3.32 15.07
CA ASP A 317 11.25 -2.37 14.30
C ASP A 317 10.43 -1.63 13.23
N ALA A 318 9.49 -2.31 12.59
CA ALA A 318 8.63 -1.71 11.58
C ALA A 318 7.63 -0.70 12.16
N PHE A 319 7.30 -0.80 13.46
CA PHE A 319 6.32 0.07 14.12
C PHE A 319 6.92 1.17 14.99
N VAL A 320 8.23 1.18 15.17
CA VAL A 320 8.94 2.29 15.84
C VAL A 320 9.63 3.21 14.86
N SER A 321 9.65 2.88 13.58
CA SER A 321 10.22 3.72 12.54
C SER A 321 9.48 5.05 12.50
N GLY A 322 10.11 6.12 12.93
CA GLY A 322 9.54 7.45 12.88
C GLY A 322 9.59 8.07 11.48
N TYR A 323 9.77 9.38 11.46
CA TYR A 323 9.89 10.12 10.22
C TYR A 323 11.34 10.34 9.82
N ALA A 324 11.59 10.45 8.53
CA ALA A 324 12.83 10.97 7.96
C ALA A 324 12.74 12.50 7.81
N GLU A 325 13.89 13.15 7.64
CA GLU A 325 13.97 14.60 7.46
C GLU A 325 13.19 15.11 6.24
N VAL A 326 13.08 14.28 5.20
CA VAL A 326 12.35 14.59 3.96
C VAL A 326 10.82 14.62 4.11
N HIS A 327 10.28 14.15 5.23
CA HIS A 327 8.84 14.15 5.46
C HIS A 327 8.35 15.53 5.96
N ASP A 328 7.30 16.05 5.33
CA ASP A 328 6.57 17.23 5.79
C ASP A 328 5.58 16.84 6.90
N THR A 329 6.10 16.74 8.14
CA THR A 329 5.28 16.37 9.30
C THR A 329 4.39 17.51 9.81
N ASP A 330 4.66 18.74 9.40
CA ASP A 330 3.89 19.93 9.86
C ASP A 330 2.45 19.93 9.32
N ARG A 331 2.20 19.19 8.23
CA ARG A 331 0.85 19.04 7.66
C ARG A 331 -0.03 18.05 8.41
N LEU A 332 0.55 17.19 9.24
CA LEU A 332 -0.18 16.14 9.95
C LEU A 332 -0.98 16.69 11.13
N PRO A 333 -2.12 16.06 11.48
CA PRO A 333 -2.85 16.40 12.70
C PRO A 333 -1.96 16.35 13.94
N THR A 334 -2.14 17.33 14.83
CA THR A 334 -1.38 17.39 16.10
C THR A 334 -1.67 16.20 17.01
N GLU A 335 -2.82 15.56 16.85
CA GLU A 335 -3.27 14.36 17.55
C GLU A 335 -2.40 13.15 17.25
N TYR A 336 -1.66 13.17 16.15
CA TYR A 336 -0.70 12.12 15.77
C TYR A 336 0.65 12.26 16.47
N ALA A 337 0.89 13.35 17.19
CA ALA A 337 2.15 13.57 17.88
C ALA A 337 2.42 12.46 18.94
N GLY A 338 3.58 11.82 18.84
CA GLY A 338 3.98 10.73 19.73
C GLY A 338 3.24 9.39 19.51
N VAL A 339 2.42 9.28 18.47
CA VAL A 339 1.78 8.02 18.08
C VAL A 339 2.79 7.19 17.27
N PRO A 340 2.93 5.89 17.56
CA PRO A 340 3.76 4.99 16.74
C PRO A 340 3.33 5.04 15.28
N THR A 341 4.31 5.07 14.39
CA THR A 341 4.08 4.98 12.94
C THR A 341 4.85 3.78 12.38
N GLY A 342 4.38 3.22 11.27
CA GLY A 342 4.99 2.09 10.60
C GLY A 342 5.41 2.41 9.17
N HIS A 343 6.06 1.46 8.52
CA HIS A 343 6.54 1.57 7.14
C HIS A 343 7.22 2.92 6.88
N GLU A 344 8.28 3.19 7.69
CA GLU A 344 9.10 4.39 7.57
C GLU A 344 8.31 5.72 7.62
N GLY A 345 7.24 5.78 8.44
CA GLY A 345 6.47 7.00 8.68
C GLY A 345 5.22 7.17 7.83
N SER A 346 4.92 6.25 6.93
CA SER A 346 3.87 6.43 5.91
C SER A 346 2.43 6.38 6.43
N HIS A 347 2.13 5.63 7.50
CA HIS A 347 0.76 5.33 7.92
C HIS A 347 -0.05 6.59 8.25
N GLN A 348 0.56 7.55 8.94
CA GLN A 348 -0.12 8.78 9.36
C GLN A 348 -0.47 9.66 8.17
N PHE A 349 0.42 9.75 7.19
CA PHE A 349 0.15 10.46 5.93
C PHE A 349 -1.00 9.83 5.15
N LEU A 350 -1.03 8.50 5.07
CA LEU A 350 -2.09 7.78 4.35
C LEU A 350 -3.45 7.93 5.02
N ALA A 351 -3.51 7.85 6.35
CA ALA A 351 -4.75 8.05 7.09
C ALA A 351 -5.28 9.49 6.95
N ASP A 352 -4.40 10.50 7.09
CA ASP A 352 -4.73 11.91 6.92
C ASP A 352 -5.18 12.22 5.48
N ASP A 353 -4.47 11.73 4.47
CA ASP A 353 -4.83 11.96 3.06
C ASP A 353 -6.20 11.39 2.70
N PHE A 354 -6.54 10.21 3.22
CA PHE A 354 -7.86 9.62 2.98
C PHE A 354 -8.97 10.47 3.61
N VAL A 355 -8.83 10.79 4.90
CA VAL A 355 -9.85 11.57 5.61
C VAL A 355 -10.04 12.94 4.97
N ARG A 356 -8.93 13.64 4.67
CA ARG A 356 -8.99 14.93 3.98
C ARG A 356 -9.62 14.84 2.60
N ALA A 357 -9.27 13.82 1.81
CA ALA A 357 -9.85 13.64 0.49
C ALA A 357 -11.38 13.49 0.54
N VAL A 358 -11.90 12.79 1.57
CA VAL A 358 -13.35 12.65 1.79
C VAL A 358 -13.97 13.98 2.25
N VAL A 359 -13.39 14.61 3.27
CA VAL A 359 -13.94 15.86 3.87
C VAL A 359 -13.90 17.01 2.90
N ASP A 360 -12.76 17.21 2.22
CA ASP A 360 -12.53 18.34 1.30
C ASP A 360 -13.05 18.07 -0.12
N ARG A 361 -13.52 16.84 -0.38
CA ARG A 361 -13.98 16.37 -1.70
C ARG A 361 -12.93 16.57 -2.77
N THR A 362 -11.70 16.17 -2.46
CA THR A 362 -10.56 16.22 -3.37
C THR A 362 -10.15 14.83 -3.81
N LEU A 363 -9.31 14.74 -4.85
CA LEU A 363 -8.70 13.46 -5.23
C LEU A 363 -7.63 13.09 -4.20
N ALA A 364 -7.70 11.87 -3.69
CA ALA A 364 -6.63 11.30 -2.89
C ALA A 364 -5.34 11.13 -3.72
N PRO A 365 -4.15 11.22 -3.13
CA PRO A 365 -2.89 11.03 -3.86
C PRO A 365 -2.78 9.67 -4.57
N VAL A 366 -3.19 8.60 -3.89
CA VAL A 366 -3.25 7.25 -4.45
C VAL A 366 -4.71 6.89 -4.75
N ASN A 367 -5.36 7.70 -5.60
CA ASN A 367 -6.72 7.48 -6.09
C ASN A 367 -6.82 6.25 -7.00
N ALA A 368 -8.02 5.91 -7.48
CA ALA A 368 -8.26 4.70 -8.26
C ALA A 368 -7.37 4.57 -9.50
N TRP A 369 -7.07 5.64 -10.21
CA TRP A 369 -6.20 5.61 -11.41
C TRP A 369 -4.74 5.42 -11.04
N THR A 370 -4.27 6.13 -10.03
CA THR A 370 -2.91 5.96 -9.49
C THR A 370 -2.73 4.55 -8.93
N ALA A 371 -3.70 4.05 -8.17
CA ALA A 371 -3.69 2.69 -7.62
C ALA A 371 -3.68 1.62 -8.71
N ALA A 372 -4.43 1.83 -9.80
CA ALA A 372 -4.41 0.94 -10.97
C ALA A 372 -3.01 0.91 -11.62
N ARG A 373 -2.36 2.05 -11.81
CA ARG A 373 -0.99 2.14 -12.34
C ARG A 373 0.06 1.50 -11.42
N PHE A 374 -0.21 1.39 -10.12
CA PHE A 374 0.68 0.68 -9.18
C PHE A 374 0.41 -0.83 -9.15
N THR A 375 -0.81 -1.28 -9.46
CA THR A 375 -1.23 -2.68 -9.32
C THR A 375 -1.17 -3.46 -10.62
N LEU A 376 -1.66 -2.90 -11.74
CA LEU A 376 -1.71 -3.55 -13.06
C LEU A 376 -0.36 -4.09 -13.53
N PRO A 377 0.76 -3.34 -13.37
CA PRO A 377 2.06 -3.82 -13.82
C PRO A 377 2.40 -5.20 -13.26
N GLY A 378 2.13 -5.45 -11.97
CA GLY A 378 2.41 -6.74 -11.36
C GLY A 378 1.49 -7.87 -11.82
N ILE A 379 0.20 -7.59 -12.03
CA ILE A 379 -0.74 -8.58 -12.57
C ILE A 379 -0.27 -9.07 -13.94
N ILE A 380 0.10 -8.16 -14.82
CA ILE A 380 0.60 -8.50 -16.16
C ILE A 380 2.00 -9.13 -16.09
N ALA A 381 2.85 -8.71 -15.16
CA ALA A 381 4.15 -9.33 -14.92
C ALA A 381 4.01 -10.80 -14.49
N HIS A 382 3.05 -11.10 -13.60
CA HIS A 382 2.76 -12.48 -13.23
C HIS A 382 2.31 -13.32 -14.45
N GLN A 383 1.43 -12.78 -15.28
CA GLN A 383 0.99 -13.42 -16.52
C GLN A 383 2.17 -13.67 -17.49
N SER A 384 3.09 -12.71 -17.62
CA SER A 384 4.32 -12.87 -18.39
C SER A 384 5.20 -13.99 -17.84
N ALA A 385 5.39 -14.06 -16.52
CA ALA A 385 6.18 -15.09 -15.86
C ALA A 385 5.61 -16.50 -16.09
N LEU A 386 4.29 -16.66 -16.02
CA LEU A 386 3.61 -17.94 -16.33
C LEU A 386 3.81 -18.38 -17.78
N GLN A 387 4.09 -17.44 -18.69
CA GLN A 387 4.36 -17.69 -20.12
C GLN A 387 5.86 -17.69 -20.43
N GLY A 388 6.74 -17.80 -19.43
CA GLY A 388 8.19 -17.89 -19.62
C GLY A 388 8.87 -16.58 -20.03
N GLY A 389 8.29 -15.43 -19.63
CA GLY A 389 8.87 -14.11 -19.85
C GLY A 389 8.46 -13.43 -21.17
N VAL A 390 7.39 -13.90 -21.79
CA VAL A 390 6.85 -13.26 -23.00
C VAL A 390 6.48 -11.81 -22.70
N ARG A 391 6.87 -10.89 -23.58
CA ARG A 391 6.47 -9.47 -23.47
C ARG A 391 4.97 -9.34 -23.65
N LEU A 392 4.32 -8.69 -22.68
CA LEU A 392 2.89 -8.41 -22.69
C LEU A 392 2.66 -6.91 -22.53
N ASP A 393 1.58 -6.40 -23.13
CA ASP A 393 1.15 -5.02 -22.97
C ASP A 393 0.47 -4.85 -21.59
N VAL A 394 0.75 -3.73 -20.92
CA VAL A 394 0.11 -3.32 -19.66
C VAL A 394 -1.02 -2.35 -19.99
N PRO A 395 -2.29 -2.68 -19.66
CA PRO A 395 -3.40 -1.76 -19.89
C PRO A 395 -3.29 -0.51 -19.00
N ASP A 396 -3.80 0.62 -19.51
CA ASP A 396 -3.98 1.86 -18.75
C ASP A 396 -5.43 2.33 -18.83
N PHE A 397 -5.98 2.81 -17.70
CA PHE A 397 -7.33 3.31 -17.60
C PHE A 397 -7.45 4.83 -17.77
N GLY A 398 -6.35 5.47 -18.22
CA GLY A 398 -6.24 6.90 -18.42
C GLY A 398 -5.95 7.68 -17.13
N ASP A 399 -6.06 9.00 -17.22
CA ASP A 399 -5.78 9.88 -16.09
C ASP A 399 -7.00 10.06 -15.19
N ALA A 400 -6.72 10.34 -13.91
CA ALA A 400 -7.76 10.76 -12.98
C ALA A 400 -8.42 12.06 -13.48
N PRO A 401 -9.73 12.26 -13.23
CA PRO A 401 -10.39 13.53 -13.54
C PRO A 401 -9.69 14.67 -12.80
N ALA A 402 -9.72 15.88 -13.37
CA ALA A 402 -9.04 17.05 -12.82
C ALA A 402 -9.56 17.50 -11.43
N SER A 403 -10.74 17.02 -11.04
CA SER A 403 -11.35 17.20 -9.72
C SER A 403 -12.07 15.91 -9.32
N ALA A 404 -12.31 15.72 -8.03
CA ALA A 404 -13.15 14.61 -7.59
C ALA A 404 -14.49 14.64 -8.36
N PRO A 405 -14.97 13.49 -8.90
CA PRO A 405 -16.25 13.43 -9.55
C PRO A 405 -17.34 13.99 -8.63
N ALA A 406 -18.26 14.80 -9.15
CA ALA A 406 -19.39 15.25 -8.35
C ALA A 406 -20.23 14.01 -7.97
N ALA A 407 -20.51 13.83 -6.69
CA ALA A 407 -21.41 12.76 -6.24
C ALA A 407 -22.71 12.86 -7.03
N ALA A 408 -23.16 11.74 -7.61
CA ALA A 408 -24.40 11.69 -8.36
C ALA A 408 -25.53 12.18 -7.44
N ALA A 409 -26.25 13.22 -7.87
CA ALA A 409 -27.39 13.76 -7.13
C ALA A 409 -28.48 12.70 -7.09
N GLY A 410 -28.52 11.85 -6.06
CA GLY A 410 -29.48 10.76 -5.92
C GLY A 410 -29.24 9.77 -4.79
N ALA A 411 -28.10 9.82 -4.12
CA ALA A 411 -27.79 8.86 -3.05
C ALA A 411 -28.20 9.34 -1.63
N ALA A 412 -28.91 10.44 -1.52
CA ALA A 412 -29.49 10.93 -0.25
C ALA A 412 -31.00 10.99 -0.38
N ALA A 413 -31.69 9.86 -0.16
CA ALA A 413 -33.04 9.72 0.33
C ALA A 413 -33.68 8.40 -0.13
N VAL A 414 -33.53 7.34 0.61
CA VAL A 414 -34.61 6.38 0.91
C VAL A 414 -34.39 5.89 2.32
#